data_6bc228ea5c32e53d2cee624c24cfd807
#
_entry.id   6bc228ea5c32e53d2cee624c24cfd807
#
_cell.length_a   1.000
_cell.length_b   1.000
_cell.length_c   1.000
_cell.angle_alpha   90.00
_cell.angle_beta   90.00
_cell.angle_gamma   90.00
#
_symmetry.space_group_name_H-M   'P 1'
#
loop_
_entity.id
_entity.type
_entity.pdbx_description
1 polymer ?
#
loop_
_entity_poly.entity_id
_entity_poly.type
_entity_poly.pdbx_seq_one_letter_code
_entity_poly.pdbx_strand_id
1 'polypeptide(L)'
;MEALVDWARFHAKHISIFISTHTWRSRTFLQQELAQTIEQGDSSSCKIPGVFFYAQGMPVVVNKNTYTGLRVVNGAEFTAVDLIPDPKFPGHYLADDVTIHFGPPLGILLESQETKDITIPTLPAGTLLIRPITHVLDPANSCYKFLSGKCTRRGLPVVPAFVLTDYKAQGKTFADVLLELRGNRVTNGQPSKCDFTSLYVQLSRCKTLQGIKLLNIVRPQDFLGNKPDQVIVDAMKRLADLAVETRRSFESQQSFT
;
A
#
# COMPACT_ATOMS: atom_id res chain seq x y z
N MET A 1 6.74 -8.96 -5.10
CA MET A 1 7.60 -8.93 -6.31
C MET A 1 7.19 -10.04 -7.28
N GLU A 2 7.13 -11.29 -6.87
CA GLU A 2 6.73 -12.43 -7.71
C GLU A 2 5.44 -12.19 -8.48
N ALA A 3 4.37 -11.80 -7.81
CA ALA A 3 3.08 -11.54 -8.45
C ALA A 3 3.14 -10.48 -9.57
N LEU A 4 3.99 -9.47 -9.46
CA LEU A 4 4.21 -8.48 -10.52
C LEU A 4 4.96 -9.11 -11.71
N VAL A 5 6.02 -9.89 -11.42
CA VAL A 5 6.82 -10.54 -12.45
C VAL A 5 5.96 -11.54 -13.24
N ASP A 6 5.16 -12.35 -12.55
CA ASP A 6 4.25 -13.32 -13.18
C ASP A 6 3.18 -12.61 -14.03
N TRP A 7 2.61 -11.52 -13.49
CA TRP A 7 1.64 -10.71 -14.23
C TRP A 7 2.27 -10.10 -15.49
N ALA A 8 3.46 -9.49 -15.37
CA ALA A 8 4.15 -8.87 -16.48
C ALA A 8 4.50 -9.90 -17.58
N ARG A 9 4.97 -11.07 -17.20
CA ARG A 9 5.26 -12.18 -18.13
C ARG A 9 3.98 -12.66 -18.82
N PHE A 10 2.92 -12.88 -18.06
CA PHE A 10 1.62 -13.31 -18.60
C PHE A 10 1.08 -12.32 -19.65
N HIS A 11 1.27 -11.02 -19.42
CA HIS A 11 0.83 -9.96 -20.32
C HIS A 11 1.90 -9.51 -21.34
N ALA A 12 3.05 -10.21 -21.43
CA ALA A 12 4.20 -9.86 -22.27
C ALA A 12 4.62 -8.37 -22.11
N LYS A 13 4.71 -7.90 -20.84
CA LYS A 13 5.09 -6.52 -20.52
C LYS A 13 6.55 -6.44 -20.07
N HIS A 14 7.24 -5.41 -20.52
CA HIS A 14 8.57 -5.04 -20.04
C HIS A 14 8.51 -4.56 -18.59
N ILE A 15 9.48 -4.94 -17.78
CA ILE A 15 9.62 -4.52 -16.39
C ILE A 15 10.70 -3.45 -16.29
N SER A 16 10.36 -2.30 -15.74
CA SER A 16 11.31 -1.25 -15.39
C SER A 16 11.43 -1.13 -13.87
N ILE A 17 12.65 -1.15 -13.37
CA ILE A 17 12.98 -1.07 -11.94
C ILE A 17 13.58 0.29 -11.65
N PHE A 18 13.04 1.03 -10.71
CA PHE A 18 13.52 2.36 -10.33
C PHE A 18 14.00 2.36 -8.88
N ILE A 19 15.25 2.71 -8.67
CA ILE A 19 15.81 2.86 -7.33
C ILE A 19 15.56 4.29 -6.84
N SER A 20 14.97 4.45 -5.66
CA SER A 20 14.83 5.76 -5.04
C SER A 20 16.20 6.37 -4.73
N THR A 21 16.39 7.67 -4.95
CA THR A 21 17.64 8.32 -4.57
C THR A 21 17.66 8.68 -3.10
N HIS A 22 18.85 8.56 -2.50
CA HIS A 22 19.08 8.82 -1.08
C HIS A 22 20.18 9.86 -0.90
N THR A 23 19.97 10.79 0.05
CA THR A 23 20.97 11.81 0.39
C THR A 23 21.13 11.87 1.89
N TRP A 24 22.35 11.61 2.37
CA TRP A 24 22.70 11.70 3.79
C TRP A 24 23.20 13.11 4.12
N ARG A 25 22.86 13.61 5.29
CA ARG A 25 23.38 14.91 5.77
C ARG A 25 24.88 14.82 6.13
N SER A 26 25.33 13.69 6.67
CA SER A 26 26.74 13.40 6.86
C SER A 26 27.32 12.78 5.60
N ARG A 27 28.56 13.11 5.27
CA ARG A 27 29.24 12.58 4.06
C ARG A 27 29.65 11.11 4.19
N THR A 28 29.56 10.52 5.36
CA THR A 28 29.91 9.12 5.63
C THR A 28 28.66 8.33 5.94
N PHE A 29 28.35 7.35 5.12
CA PHE A 29 27.34 6.32 5.37
C PHE A 29 27.97 4.94 5.16
N LEU A 30 27.45 3.95 5.87
CA LEU A 30 27.89 2.57 5.72
C LEU A 30 27.16 1.93 4.54
N GLN A 31 27.86 1.10 3.74
CA GLN A 31 27.22 0.34 2.65
C GLN A 31 26.03 -0.48 3.14
N GLN A 32 26.10 -1.01 4.36
CA GLN A 32 25.01 -1.73 4.99
C GLN A 32 23.78 -0.85 5.25
N GLU A 33 23.95 0.41 5.65
CA GLU A 33 22.85 1.36 5.80
C GLU A 33 22.15 1.63 4.46
N LEU A 34 22.94 1.78 3.38
CA LEU A 34 22.40 1.96 2.04
C LEU A 34 21.57 0.75 1.60
N ALA A 35 22.11 -0.46 1.76
CA ALA A 35 21.39 -1.69 1.41
C ALA A 35 20.07 -1.80 2.17
N GLN A 36 20.09 -1.67 3.50
CA GLN A 36 18.90 -1.70 4.34
C GLN A 36 17.89 -0.61 3.98
N THR A 37 18.38 0.59 3.59
CA THR A 37 17.52 1.69 3.18
C THR A 37 16.83 1.37 1.84
N ILE A 38 17.52 0.77 0.88
CA ILE A 38 16.96 0.39 -0.44
C ILE A 38 15.96 -0.77 -0.28
N GLU A 39 16.26 -1.75 0.57
CA GLU A 39 15.38 -2.90 0.82
C GLU A 39 14.06 -2.53 1.50
N GLN A 40 13.99 -1.37 2.15
CA GLN A 40 12.75 -0.93 2.77
C GLN A 40 11.67 -0.62 1.73
N GLY A 41 10.57 -1.34 1.84
CA GLY A 41 9.33 -1.03 1.12
C GLY A 41 8.65 0.25 1.62
N ASP A 42 7.42 0.44 1.21
CA ASP A 42 6.56 1.48 1.77
C ASP A 42 6.13 1.09 3.20
N SER A 43 6.14 2.05 4.09
CA SER A 43 5.68 1.88 5.47
C SER A 43 4.82 3.07 5.90
N SER A 44 4.17 2.95 7.04
CA SER A 44 3.43 4.07 7.64
C SER A 44 4.31 5.29 7.88
N SER A 45 5.60 5.09 8.11
CA SER A 45 6.60 6.13 8.37
C SER A 45 7.26 6.67 7.10
N CYS A 46 7.30 5.90 6.00
CA CYS A 46 7.77 6.38 4.70
C CYS A 46 6.85 5.91 3.58
N LYS A 47 6.25 6.85 2.89
CA LYS A 47 5.29 6.61 1.79
C LYS A 47 5.96 6.32 0.44
N ILE A 48 7.28 6.23 0.40
CA ILE A 48 8.09 6.03 -0.80
C ILE A 48 8.84 4.70 -0.66
N PRO A 49 8.64 3.70 -1.55
CA PRO A 49 9.44 2.49 -1.54
C PRO A 49 10.90 2.78 -1.93
N GLY A 50 11.84 2.00 -1.43
CA GLY A 50 13.25 2.08 -1.84
C GLY A 50 13.45 1.65 -3.30
N VAL A 51 12.68 0.66 -3.73
CA VAL A 51 12.65 0.13 -5.10
C VAL A 51 11.22 0.13 -5.59
N PHE A 52 11.00 0.70 -6.76
CA PHE A 52 9.71 0.70 -7.44
C PHE A 52 9.79 -0.13 -8.72
N PHE A 53 8.94 -1.13 -8.83
CA PHE A 53 8.78 -1.97 -10.01
C PHE A 53 7.61 -1.47 -10.83
N TYR A 54 7.81 -1.32 -12.13
CA TYR A 54 6.82 -0.85 -13.07
C TYR A 54 6.67 -1.79 -14.25
N ALA A 55 5.43 -2.07 -14.60
CA ALA A 55 5.05 -2.65 -15.90
C ALA A 55 3.80 -1.92 -16.40
N GLN A 56 3.75 -1.57 -17.68
CA GLN A 56 2.66 -0.80 -18.24
C GLN A 56 1.30 -1.51 -18.09
N GLY A 57 0.31 -0.80 -17.58
CA GLY A 57 -1.04 -1.30 -17.33
C GLY A 57 -1.22 -2.00 -15.98
N MET A 58 -0.19 -2.08 -15.14
CA MET A 58 -0.29 -2.71 -13.83
C MET A 58 -1.17 -1.92 -12.85
N PRO A 59 -1.87 -2.59 -11.93
CA PRO A 59 -2.57 -1.92 -10.85
C PRO A 59 -1.57 -1.36 -9.82
N VAL A 60 -1.86 -0.15 -9.33
CA VAL A 60 -1.04 0.56 -8.34
C VAL A 60 -1.90 1.20 -7.26
N VAL A 61 -1.31 1.43 -6.08
CA VAL A 61 -1.90 2.19 -4.99
C VAL A 61 -1.05 3.40 -4.69
N VAL A 62 -1.70 4.56 -4.55
CA VAL A 62 -1.04 5.79 -4.09
C VAL A 62 -0.89 5.76 -2.57
N ASN A 63 0.28 6.11 -2.07
CA ASN A 63 0.61 6.06 -0.64
C ASN A 63 0.54 7.42 0.07
N LYS A 64 0.23 8.48 -0.64
CA LYS A 64 0.19 9.84 -0.09
C LYS A 64 -0.95 10.65 -0.69
N ASN A 65 -1.61 11.45 0.14
CA ASN A 65 -2.56 12.45 -0.34
C ASN A 65 -1.79 13.51 -1.13
N THR A 66 -1.99 13.56 -2.44
CA THR A 66 -1.29 14.48 -3.33
C THR A 66 -2.26 15.49 -3.93
N TYR A 67 -3.38 15.01 -4.46
CA TYR A 67 -4.42 15.83 -5.08
C TYR A 67 -5.79 15.37 -4.58
N THR A 68 -6.18 15.80 -3.39
CA THR A 68 -7.42 15.35 -2.72
C THR A 68 -8.67 15.66 -3.53
N GLY A 69 -8.72 16.82 -4.19
CA GLY A 69 -9.81 17.19 -5.09
C GLY A 69 -9.95 16.30 -6.33
N LEU A 70 -8.90 15.61 -6.72
CA LEU A 70 -8.86 14.62 -7.81
C LEU A 70 -8.88 13.18 -7.28
N ARG A 71 -9.21 12.99 -6.00
CA ARG A 71 -9.24 11.70 -5.29
C ARG A 71 -7.91 10.94 -5.27
N VAL A 72 -6.79 11.62 -5.54
CA VAL A 72 -5.44 11.06 -5.38
C VAL A 72 -5.07 11.10 -3.90
N VAL A 73 -5.60 10.14 -3.17
CA VAL A 73 -5.44 10.00 -1.72
C VAL A 73 -4.75 8.70 -1.36
N ASN A 74 -4.23 8.62 -0.16
CA ASN A 74 -3.59 7.41 0.35
C ASN A 74 -4.57 6.23 0.32
N GLY A 75 -4.17 5.13 -0.32
CA GLY A 75 -5.00 3.94 -0.51
C GLY A 75 -5.85 3.95 -1.79
N ALA A 76 -5.86 5.05 -2.57
CA ALA A 76 -6.57 5.08 -3.85
C ALA A 76 -5.86 4.20 -4.89
N GLU A 77 -6.66 3.45 -5.63
CA GLU A 77 -6.21 2.52 -6.68
C GLU A 77 -6.28 3.16 -8.05
N PHE A 78 -5.26 2.90 -8.84
CA PHE A 78 -5.13 3.36 -10.21
C PHE A 78 -4.52 2.29 -11.09
N THR A 79 -4.66 2.45 -12.41
CA THR A 79 -3.86 1.75 -13.41
C THR A 79 -2.67 2.63 -13.81
N ALA A 80 -1.48 2.07 -13.83
CA ALA A 80 -0.28 2.76 -14.30
C ALA A 80 -0.20 2.69 -15.83
N VAL A 81 -0.66 3.75 -16.51
CA VAL A 81 -0.80 3.80 -17.98
C VAL A 81 0.55 3.94 -18.65
N ASP A 82 1.36 4.86 -18.14
CA ASP A 82 2.67 5.14 -18.70
C ASP A 82 3.60 5.73 -17.63
N LEU A 83 4.89 5.77 -17.94
CA LEU A 83 5.93 6.29 -17.06
C LEU A 83 6.92 7.12 -17.86
N ILE A 84 7.25 8.30 -17.33
CA ILE A 84 8.20 9.23 -17.96
C ILE A 84 9.57 9.03 -17.29
N PRO A 85 10.53 8.37 -17.96
CA PRO A 85 11.87 8.16 -17.40
C PRO A 85 12.61 9.51 -17.24
N ASP A 86 13.51 9.59 -16.25
CA ASP A 86 14.40 10.75 -16.10
C ASP A 86 15.68 10.50 -16.90
N PRO A 87 16.03 11.36 -17.89
CA PRO A 87 17.27 11.21 -18.65
C PRO A 87 18.55 11.22 -17.80
N LYS A 88 18.48 11.75 -16.56
CA LYS A 88 19.61 11.71 -15.62
C LYS A 88 19.91 10.31 -15.10
N PHE A 89 18.94 9.40 -15.19
CA PHE A 89 19.04 8.03 -14.74
C PHE A 89 18.70 7.09 -15.90
N PRO A 90 19.61 6.92 -16.88
CA PRO A 90 19.38 6.06 -18.03
C PRO A 90 19.11 4.62 -17.59
N GLY A 91 18.36 3.88 -18.40
CA GLY A 91 18.09 2.46 -18.16
C GLY A 91 19.30 1.60 -18.49
N HIS A 92 19.51 0.58 -17.66
CA HIS A 92 20.51 -0.47 -17.89
C HIS A 92 19.76 -1.80 -18.01
N TYR A 93 20.02 -2.54 -19.08
CA TYR A 93 19.40 -3.84 -19.29
C TYR A 93 19.94 -4.87 -18.28
N LEU A 94 19.04 -5.52 -17.54
CA LEU A 94 19.35 -6.68 -16.70
C LEU A 94 19.00 -7.99 -17.41
N ALA A 95 17.96 -7.97 -18.25
CA ALA A 95 17.51 -9.04 -19.10
C ALA A 95 16.77 -8.43 -20.31
N ASP A 96 16.37 -9.23 -21.28
CA ASP A 96 15.69 -8.76 -22.49
C ASP A 96 14.39 -8.00 -22.19
N ASP A 97 13.72 -8.38 -21.10
CA ASP A 97 12.45 -7.83 -20.66
C ASP A 97 12.55 -7.00 -19.37
N VAL A 98 13.78 -6.72 -18.85
CA VAL A 98 14.00 -6.04 -17.58
C VAL A 98 15.06 -4.95 -17.70
N THR A 99 14.69 -3.72 -17.32
CA THR A 99 15.58 -2.56 -17.26
C THR A 99 15.63 -1.99 -15.84
N ILE A 100 16.82 -1.58 -15.37
CA ILE A 100 17.00 -0.90 -14.08
C ILE A 100 17.46 0.54 -14.28
N HIS A 101 16.91 1.45 -13.47
CA HIS A 101 17.27 2.86 -13.38
C HIS A 101 17.76 3.18 -11.97
N PHE A 102 18.95 3.79 -11.84
CA PHE A 102 19.52 4.17 -10.54
C PHE A 102 19.02 5.54 -10.04
N GLY A 103 17.75 5.81 -10.26
CA GLY A 103 17.03 6.98 -9.80
C GLY A 103 15.55 6.88 -10.13
N PRO A 104 14.71 7.76 -9.51
CA PRO A 104 13.28 7.79 -9.79
C PRO A 104 13.00 8.35 -11.19
N PRO A 105 11.84 7.99 -11.81
CA PRO A 105 11.40 8.62 -13.06
C PRO A 105 11.02 10.09 -12.83
N LEU A 106 10.79 10.85 -13.89
CA LEU A 106 10.19 12.19 -13.81
C LEU A 106 8.75 12.15 -13.31
N GLY A 107 8.02 11.09 -13.63
CA GLY A 107 6.66 10.88 -13.18
C GLY A 107 6.03 9.61 -13.73
N ILE A 108 4.85 9.29 -13.22
CA ILE A 108 4.01 8.18 -13.67
C ILE A 108 2.62 8.71 -14.01
N LEU A 109 2.07 8.26 -15.13
CA LEU A 109 0.70 8.56 -15.56
C LEU A 109 -0.23 7.49 -15.02
N LEU A 110 -1.24 7.93 -14.27
CA LEU A 110 -2.23 7.08 -13.62
C LEU A 110 -3.63 7.39 -14.16
N GLU A 111 -4.45 6.35 -14.33
CA GLU A 111 -5.86 6.48 -14.65
C GLU A 111 -6.73 5.65 -13.69
N SER A 112 -7.98 6.07 -13.51
CA SER A 112 -9.01 5.32 -12.79
C SER A 112 -10.38 5.60 -13.38
N GLN A 113 -11.40 4.85 -12.96
CA GLN A 113 -12.79 5.14 -13.35
C GLN A 113 -13.23 6.56 -12.93
N GLU A 114 -12.69 7.05 -11.83
CA GLU A 114 -13.03 8.36 -11.26
C GLU A 114 -12.34 9.53 -11.97
N THR A 115 -11.29 9.24 -12.75
CA THR A 115 -10.53 10.27 -13.49
C THR A 115 -10.94 10.38 -14.95
N LYS A 116 -11.82 9.51 -15.46
CA LYS A 116 -12.20 9.43 -16.89
C LYS A 116 -12.59 10.76 -17.52
N ASP A 117 -13.33 11.57 -16.76
CA ASP A 117 -13.86 12.84 -17.25
C ASP A 117 -12.89 14.02 -17.00
N ILE A 118 -11.72 13.74 -16.43
CA ILE A 118 -10.71 14.75 -16.16
C ILE A 118 -9.87 14.98 -17.41
N THR A 119 -9.81 16.23 -17.86
CA THR A 119 -8.92 16.64 -18.93
C THR A 119 -7.91 17.65 -18.39
N ILE A 120 -6.65 17.27 -18.38
CA ILE A 120 -5.54 18.16 -18.03
C ILE A 120 -4.80 18.51 -19.33
N PRO A 121 -4.61 19.82 -19.64
CA PRO A 121 -3.83 20.20 -20.79
C PRO A 121 -2.47 19.49 -20.82
N THR A 122 -2.07 18.99 -21.97
CA THR A 122 -0.80 18.27 -22.19
C THR A 122 -0.73 16.82 -21.67
N LEU A 123 -1.76 16.32 -21.01
CA LEU A 123 -1.85 14.92 -20.62
C LEU A 123 -2.93 14.19 -21.43
N PRO A 124 -2.83 12.86 -21.62
CA PRO A 124 -3.92 12.06 -22.17
C PRO A 124 -5.18 12.22 -21.33
N ALA A 125 -6.35 12.23 -21.98
CA ALA A 125 -7.62 12.35 -21.28
C ALA A 125 -7.78 11.24 -20.23
N GLY A 126 -8.33 11.58 -19.07
CA GLY A 126 -8.53 10.63 -17.96
C GLY A 126 -7.27 10.31 -17.14
N THR A 127 -6.12 10.88 -17.48
CA THR A 127 -4.87 10.58 -16.77
C THR A 127 -4.42 11.69 -15.83
N LEU A 128 -3.73 11.30 -14.77
CA LEU A 128 -3.09 12.17 -13.79
C LEU A 128 -1.59 11.88 -13.74
N LEU A 129 -0.77 12.92 -13.60
CA LEU A 129 0.68 12.78 -13.45
C LEU A 129 1.07 12.84 -11.97
N ILE A 130 1.64 11.76 -11.47
CA ILE A 130 2.26 11.71 -10.13
C ILE A 130 3.76 11.85 -10.27
N ARG A 131 4.34 12.83 -9.57
CA ARG A 131 5.77 13.13 -9.58
C ARG A 131 6.47 12.59 -8.33
N PRO A 132 7.77 12.28 -8.40
CA PRO A 132 8.56 11.91 -7.23
C PRO A 132 8.52 12.99 -6.15
N ILE A 133 8.40 12.55 -4.92
CA ILE A 133 8.44 13.40 -3.72
C ILE A 133 9.67 13.08 -2.89
N THR A 134 10.01 13.95 -1.95
CA THR A 134 11.10 13.75 -0.99
C THR A 134 10.52 13.51 0.40
N HIS A 135 11.11 12.57 1.14
CA HIS A 135 10.77 12.25 2.53
C HIS A 135 12.05 12.12 3.37
N VAL A 136 11.99 12.58 4.62
CA VAL A 136 13.12 12.47 5.56
C VAL A 136 12.96 11.19 6.36
N LEU A 137 13.98 10.33 6.31
CA LEU A 137 14.12 9.15 7.15
C LEU A 137 14.90 9.58 8.40
N ASP A 138 14.24 9.58 9.56
CA ASP A 138 14.82 10.06 10.82
C ASP A 138 15.12 8.87 11.74
N PRO A 139 16.37 8.69 12.22
CA PRO A 139 16.75 7.64 13.17
C PRO A 139 15.95 7.67 14.49
N ALA A 140 15.36 8.81 14.86
CA ALA A 140 14.46 8.91 16.00
C ALA A 140 13.21 8.03 15.84
N ASN A 141 12.81 7.70 14.60
CA ASN A 141 11.76 6.74 14.33
C ASN A 141 12.28 5.31 14.49
N SER A 142 11.52 4.46 15.19
CA SER A 142 11.87 3.06 15.45
C SER A 142 12.19 2.25 14.19
N CYS A 143 11.57 2.60 13.06
CA CYS A 143 11.80 1.94 11.76
C CYS A 143 13.17 2.26 11.15
N TYR A 144 13.86 3.32 11.57
CA TYR A 144 15.10 3.81 10.97
C TYR A 144 16.26 3.88 11.96
N LYS A 145 16.19 3.15 13.08
CA LYS A 145 17.25 3.08 14.09
C LYS A 145 18.61 2.58 13.57
N PHE A 146 18.60 1.91 12.41
CA PHE A 146 19.83 1.44 11.76
C PHE A 146 20.59 2.56 11.05
N LEU A 147 19.99 3.73 10.85
CA LEU A 147 20.66 4.88 10.25
C LEU A 147 21.52 5.59 11.29
N SER A 148 22.75 5.92 10.92
CA SER A 148 23.67 6.74 11.74
C SER A 148 23.28 8.21 11.78
N GLY A 149 22.44 8.68 10.83
CA GLY A 149 21.99 10.06 10.73
C GLY A 149 20.78 10.20 9.82
N LYS A 150 20.23 11.43 9.77
CA LYS A 150 19.08 11.71 8.90
C LYS A 150 19.44 11.54 7.43
N CYS A 151 18.60 10.77 6.74
CA CYS A 151 18.68 10.54 5.31
C CYS A 151 17.41 11.06 4.62
N THR A 152 17.52 11.63 3.43
CA THR A 152 16.36 11.96 2.59
C THR A 152 16.23 10.95 1.48
N ARG A 153 15.00 10.43 1.26
CA ARG A 153 14.64 9.57 0.15
C ARG A 153 13.78 10.35 -0.84
N ARG A 154 14.11 10.24 -2.14
CA ARG A 154 13.29 10.79 -3.22
C ARG A 154 12.85 9.67 -4.16
N GLY A 155 11.54 9.54 -4.38
CA GLY A 155 10.95 8.51 -5.24
C GLY A 155 9.44 8.73 -5.42
N LEU A 156 8.79 7.82 -6.12
CA LEU A 156 7.34 7.86 -6.32
C LEU A 156 6.59 7.41 -5.06
N PRO A 157 5.54 8.13 -4.64
CA PRO A 157 4.67 7.71 -3.55
C PRO A 157 3.60 6.72 -4.04
N VAL A 158 4.01 5.71 -4.79
CA VAL A 158 3.16 4.73 -5.46
C VAL A 158 3.78 3.35 -5.30
N VAL A 159 2.95 2.33 -5.11
CA VAL A 159 3.38 0.93 -5.03
C VAL A 159 2.50 0.04 -5.89
N PRO A 160 3.01 -1.10 -6.39
CA PRO A 160 2.20 -2.10 -7.05
C PRO A 160 1.05 -2.60 -6.15
N ALA A 161 -0.14 -2.81 -6.71
CA ALA A 161 -1.35 -3.21 -5.97
C ALA A 161 -1.66 -4.71 -6.07
N PHE A 162 -0.68 -5.55 -6.39
CA PHE A 162 -0.87 -7.01 -6.45
C PHE A 162 -1.04 -7.65 -5.07
N VAL A 163 -0.49 -7.02 -4.03
CA VAL A 163 -0.63 -7.43 -2.64
C VAL A 163 -0.99 -6.22 -1.81
N LEU A 164 -2.07 -6.32 -1.08
CA LEU A 164 -2.56 -5.26 -0.20
C LEU A 164 -2.51 -5.73 1.25
N THR A 165 -2.21 -4.81 2.16
CA THR A 165 -2.44 -5.05 3.58
C THR A 165 -3.95 -4.98 3.86
N ASP A 166 -4.40 -5.64 4.92
CA ASP A 166 -5.76 -5.56 5.42
C ASP A 166 -6.24 -4.11 5.63
N TYR A 167 -5.39 -3.24 6.15
CA TYR A 167 -5.68 -1.79 6.28
C TYR A 167 -5.98 -1.12 4.94
N LYS A 168 -5.24 -1.45 3.88
CA LYS A 168 -5.47 -0.90 2.53
C LYS A 168 -6.68 -1.54 1.85
N ALA A 169 -7.05 -2.75 2.24
CA ALA A 169 -8.22 -3.47 1.76
C ALA A 169 -9.51 -3.10 2.51
N GLN A 170 -9.41 -2.42 3.66
CA GLN A 170 -10.58 -2.03 4.47
C GLN A 170 -11.56 -1.17 3.65
N GLY A 171 -12.84 -1.49 3.73
CA GLY A 171 -13.90 -0.81 2.97
C GLY A 171 -14.02 -1.23 1.50
N LYS A 172 -13.09 -2.00 0.96
CA LYS A 172 -13.14 -2.53 -0.41
C LYS A 172 -13.84 -3.89 -0.44
N THR A 173 -14.37 -4.25 -1.62
CA THR A 173 -14.98 -5.56 -1.86
C THR A 173 -14.44 -6.10 -3.17
N PHE A 174 -13.98 -7.35 -3.16
CA PHE A 174 -13.41 -8.03 -4.31
C PHE A 174 -14.29 -9.21 -4.73
N ALA A 175 -14.23 -9.59 -6.00
CA ALA A 175 -14.85 -10.80 -6.49
C ALA A 175 -14.09 -12.04 -6.01
N ASP A 176 -12.76 -12.01 -6.12
CA ASP A 176 -11.83 -13.05 -5.71
C ASP A 176 -10.70 -12.46 -4.89
N VAL A 177 -10.30 -13.18 -3.84
CA VAL A 177 -9.17 -12.80 -2.97
C VAL A 177 -8.33 -14.02 -2.62
N LEU A 178 -7.01 -13.83 -2.58
CA LEU A 178 -6.07 -14.80 -2.03
C LEU A 178 -5.60 -14.26 -0.67
N LEU A 179 -5.94 -14.95 0.42
CA LEU A 179 -5.70 -14.50 1.78
C LEU A 179 -4.55 -15.25 2.45
N GLU A 180 -3.71 -14.51 3.16
CA GLU A 180 -2.77 -15.04 4.15
C GLU A 180 -3.31 -14.78 5.55
N LEU A 181 -3.90 -15.81 6.18
CA LEU A 181 -4.56 -15.72 7.48
C LEU A 181 -3.62 -15.90 8.67
N ARG A 182 -2.30 -15.84 8.44
CA ARG A 182 -1.30 -15.97 9.49
C ARG A 182 -0.66 -14.63 9.78
N GLY A 183 -0.18 -14.48 11.02
CA GLY A 183 0.54 -13.27 11.40
C GLY A 183 1.97 -13.24 10.84
N ASN A 184 2.54 -12.07 10.72
CA ASN A 184 3.87 -11.84 10.13
C ASN A 184 5.05 -12.20 11.05
N ARG A 185 4.80 -12.44 12.34
CA ARG A 185 5.85 -12.81 13.27
C ARG A 185 6.07 -14.31 13.23
N VAL A 186 7.33 -14.70 13.10
CA VAL A 186 7.74 -16.11 13.15
C VAL A 186 8.43 -16.36 14.48
N THR A 187 7.89 -17.31 15.27
CA THR A 187 8.50 -17.75 16.53
C THR A 187 8.71 -19.26 16.44
N ASN A 188 9.94 -19.74 16.65
CA ASN A 188 10.31 -21.14 16.54
C ASN A 188 9.88 -21.80 15.20
N GLY A 189 10.07 -21.08 14.09
CA GLY A 189 9.72 -21.56 12.75
C GLY A 189 8.21 -21.60 12.46
N GLN A 190 7.37 -21.15 13.38
CA GLN A 190 5.92 -21.08 13.20
C GLN A 190 5.44 -19.63 13.07
N PRO A 191 4.64 -19.30 12.07
CA PRO A 191 4.03 -17.98 11.96
C PRO A 191 3.05 -17.76 13.13
N SER A 192 3.03 -16.51 13.60
CA SER A 192 2.10 -16.08 14.64
C SER A 192 0.65 -16.20 14.14
N LYS A 193 -0.28 -16.09 15.08
CA LYS A 193 -1.69 -15.93 14.82
C LYS A 193 -1.96 -14.55 14.23
N CYS A 194 -2.88 -14.44 13.28
CA CYS A 194 -3.48 -13.18 12.89
C CYS A 194 -4.33 -12.64 14.04
N ASP A 195 -4.36 -11.33 14.25
CA ASP A 195 -5.27 -10.75 15.23
C ASP A 195 -6.73 -10.81 14.74
N PHE A 196 -7.68 -10.68 15.66
CA PHE A 196 -9.10 -10.78 15.36
C PHE A 196 -9.56 -9.76 14.31
N THR A 197 -9.11 -8.51 14.42
CA THR A 197 -9.51 -7.43 13.52
C THR A 197 -9.02 -7.69 12.10
N SER A 198 -7.74 -8.07 11.96
CA SER A 198 -7.14 -8.42 10.67
C SER A 198 -7.87 -9.61 10.04
N LEU A 199 -8.14 -10.67 10.80
CA LEU A 199 -8.88 -11.83 10.33
C LEU A 199 -10.28 -11.45 9.84
N TYR A 200 -11.02 -10.65 10.62
CA TYR A 200 -12.35 -10.17 10.23
C TYR A 200 -12.30 -9.32 8.96
N VAL A 201 -11.38 -8.37 8.88
CA VAL A 201 -11.21 -7.51 7.70
C VAL A 201 -10.94 -8.37 6.47
N GLN A 202 -10.00 -9.31 6.53
CA GLN A 202 -9.63 -10.15 5.40
C GLN A 202 -10.81 -11.01 4.91
N LEU A 203 -11.47 -11.75 5.80
CA LEU A 203 -12.58 -12.63 5.45
C LEU A 203 -13.80 -11.87 4.91
N SER A 204 -14.03 -10.63 5.38
CA SER A 204 -15.14 -9.79 4.93
C SER A 204 -14.88 -9.08 3.59
N ARG A 205 -13.71 -9.26 2.94
CA ARG A 205 -13.40 -8.58 1.67
C ARG A 205 -14.03 -9.23 0.44
N CYS A 206 -14.54 -10.45 0.56
CA CYS A 206 -15.18 -11.15 -0.55
C CYS A 206 -16.69 -11.31 -0.31
N LYS A 207 -17.48 -11.24 -1.39
CA LYS A 207 -18.95 -11.40 -1.28
C LYS A 207 -19.37 -12.84 -1.06
N THR A 208 -18.59 -13.81 -1.52
CA THR A 208 -18.91 -15.25 -1.49
C THR A 208 -17.72 -16.06 -1.00
N LEU A 209 -17.99 -17.20 -0.39
CA LEU A 209 -16.94 -18.14 0.02
C LEU A 209 -16.16 -18.71 -1.17
N GLN A 210 -16.79 -18.84 -2.33
CA GLN A 210 -16.15 -19.33 -3.55
C GLN A 210 -15.05 -18.40 -4.07
N GLY A 211 -15.19 -17.08 -3.82
CA GLY A 211 -14.18 -16.10 -4.17
C GLY A 211 -13.00 -16.05 -3.20
N ILE A 212 -13.05 -16.76 -2.06
CA ILE A 212 -11.95 -16.82 -1.10
C ILE A 212 -11.02 -17.97 -1.42
N LYS A 213 -9.75 -17.67 -1.64
CA LYS A 213 -8.66 -18.63 -1.77
C LYS A 213 -7.65 -18.39 -0.66
N LEU A 214 -7.00 -19.43 -0.19
CA LEU A 214 -6.04 -19.34 0.90
C LEU A 214 -4.64 -19.62 0.38
N LEU A 215 -3.69 -18.77 0.73
CA LEU A 215 -2.28 -18.92 0.35
C LEU A 215 -1.65 -20.12 1.06
N ASN A 216 -2.10 -20.40 2.28
CA ASN A 216 -1.60 -21.50 3.10
C ASN A 216 -2.74 -22.34 3.69
N ILE A 217 -2.44 -23.59 4.03
CA ILE A 217 -3.37 -24.47 4.75
C ILE A 217 -3.66 -23.85 6.12
N VAL A 218 -4.94 -23.70 6.41
CA VAL A 218 -5.43 -23.12 7.66
C VAL A 218 -5.24 -24.10 8.81
N ARG A 219 -4.74 -23.61 9.92
CA ARG A 219 -4.63 -24.36 11.17
C ARG A 219 -5.82 -24.03 12.08
N PRO A 220 -6.36 -24.98 12.84
CA PRO A 220 -7.43 -24.72 13.81
C PRO A 220 -7.10 -23.53 14.74
N GLN A 221 -5.84 -23.42 15.15
CA GLN A 221 -5.36 -22.33 16.02
C GLN A 221 -5.40 -20.94 15.38
N ASP A 222 -5.48 -20.83 14.06
CA ASP A 222 -5.59 -19.55 13.36
C ASP A 222 -6.97 -18.90 13.61
N PHE A 223 -7.99 -19.70 13.96
CA PHE A 223 -9.35 -19.26 14.30
C PHE A 223 -9.69 -19.42 15.77
N LEU A 224 -9.32 -20.55 16.39
CA LEU A 224 -9.74 -20.87 17.75
C LEU A 224 -9.13 -19.88 18.76
N GLY A 225 -9.98 -19.38 19.67
CA GLY A 225 -9.60 -18.43 20.71
C GLY A 225 -9.22 -17.05 20.17
N ASN A 226 -9.51 -16.74 18.91
CA ASN A 226 -9.38 -15.41 18.36
C ASN A 226 -10.63 -14.61 18.74
N LYS A 227 -10.49 -13.71 19.71
CA LYS A 227 -11.58 -12.89 20.27
C LYS A 227 -11.24 -11.41 20.08
N PRO A 228 -12.26 -10.55 19.94
CA PRO A 228 -12.03 -9.11 19.98
C PRO A 228 -11.44 -8.70 21.33
N ASP A 229 -10.66 -7.64 21.34
CA ASP A 229 -10.16 -7.04 22.58
C ASP A 229 -11.34 -6.63 23.46
N GLN A 230 -11.26 -6.85 24.79
CA GLN A 230 -12.31 -6.51 25.73
C GLN A 230 -12.65 -5.01 25.69
N VAL A 231 -11.65 -4.16 25.47
CA VAL A 231 -11.85 -2.70 25.29
C VAL A 231 -12.76 -2.40 24.10
N ILE A 232 -12.63 -3.15 22.99
CA ILE A 232 -13.50 -3.00 21.81
C ILE A 232 -14.91 -3.47 22.13
N VAL A 233 -15.05 -4.60 22.83
CA VAL A 233 -16.36 -5.14 23.25
C VAL A 233 -17.10 -4.13 24.13
N ASP A 234 -16.41 -3.56 25.12
CA ASP A 234 -16.99 -2.58 26.05
C ASP A 234 -17.34 -1.26 25.34
N ALA A 235 -16.50 -0.82 24.40
CA ALA A 235 -16.80 0.36 23.58
C ALA A 235 -18.03 0.14 22.67
N MET A 236 -18.17 -1.04 22.05
CA MET A 236 -19.35 -1.38 21.24
C MET A 236 -20.61 -1.43 22.07
N LYS A 237 -20.57 -1.99 23.29
CA LYS A 237 -21.69 -1.99 24.21
C LYS A 237 -22.11 -0.57 24.59
N ARG A 238 -21.14 0.28 24.95
CA ARG A 238 -21.40 1.69 25.25
C ARG A 238 -22.03 2.44 24.08
N LEU A 239 -21.57 2.20 22.84
CA LEU A 239 -22.17 2.80 21.65
C LEU A 239 -23.62 2.34 21.43
N ALA A 240 -23.91 1.07 21.68
CA ALA A 240 -25.28 0.54 21.60
C ALA A 240 -26.20 1.21 22.63
N ASP A 241 -25.75 1.36 23.88
CA ASP A 241 -26.50 2.03 24.95
C ASP A 241 -26.74 3.50 24.58
N LEU A 242 -25.75 4.24 24.12
CA LEU A 242 -25.88 5.63 23.65
C LEU A 242 -26.86 5.77 22.47
N ALA A 243 -26.87 4.80 21.55
CA ALA A 243 -27.81 4.80 20.42
C ALA A 243 -29.25 4.64 20.89
N VAL A 244 -29.51 3.82 21.92
CA VAL A 244 -30.84 3.66 22.55
C VAL A 244 -31.27 4.97 23.23
N GLU A 245 -30.38 5.59 24.00
CA GLU A 245 -30.67 6.88 24.67
C GLU A 245 -30.98 7.99 23.66
N THR A 246 -30.19 8.09 22.59
CA THR A 246 -30.39 9.07 21.50
C THR A 246 -31.77 8.89 20.85
N ARG A 247 -32.14 7.63 20.56
CA ARG A 247 -33.46 7.33 19.99
C ARG A 247 -34.59 7.73 20.91
N ARG A 248 -34.52 7.39 22.20
CA ARG A 248 -35.52 7.77 23.20
C ARG A 248 -35.65 9.28 23.32
N SER A 249 -34.53 10.01 23.35
CA SER A 249 -34.55 11.48 23.43
C SER A 249 -35.19 12.09 22.19
N PHE A 250 -34.94 11.55 21.00
CA PHE A 250 -35.56 12.02 19.76
C PHE A 250 -37.09 11.75 19.74
N GLU A 251 -37.50 10.54 20.10
CA GLU A 251 -38.92 10.17 20.17
C GLU A 251 -39.71 11.04 21.21
N SER A 252 -39.09 11.36 22.35
CA SER A 252 -39.67 12.23 23.35
C SER A 252 -39.84 13.68 22.86
N GLN A 253 -38.94 14.18 22.02
CA GLN A 253 -39.05 15.51 21.43
C GLN A 253 -40.15 15.62 20.37
N GLN A 254 -40.40 14.54 19.61
CA GLN A 254 -41.47 14.51 18.60
C GLN A 254 -42.89 14.38 19.20
N SER A 255 -43.02 13.84 20.40
CA SER A 255 -44.34 13.74 21.08
C SER A 255 -44.84 15.05 21.66
N PHE A 256 -44.10 16.15 21.57
CA PHE A 256 -44.50 17.50 22.01
C PHE A 256 -44.88 18.45 20.85
N THR A 257 -44.95 17.95 19.63
CA THR A 257 -45.42 18.66 18.42
C THR A 257 -46.72 18.05 17.91
#